data_1ff9249039864ed3a86400ac62f33794
#
_entry.id   1ff9249039864ed3a86400ac62f33794
#
_cell.length_a   1.000
_cell.length_b   1.000
_cell.length_c   1.000
_cell.angle_alpha   90.00
_cell.angle_beta   90.00
_cell.angle_gamma   90.00
#
_symmetry.space_group_name_H-M   'P 1'
#
loop_
_entity.id
_entity.type
_entity.pdbx_description
1 polymer ?
#
loop_
_entity_poly.entity_id
_entity_poly.type
_entity_poly.pdbx_seq_one_letter_code
_entity_poly.pdbx_strand_id
1 'polypeptide(L)'
;MSLVPLVPIGDTLAHIADERTAAEHREALAVLEDRLRAARAEVEAGWGPAYVDRVHKKGKLTARERLAMLIDPGTTPREVGTFVNHGDVFPGDQKSPGAGVVTAFARVEGRWCMVIANDNTVASGAWWPRTPEKIQRAQEMALRLRLPTIYLVDCSGLFLPEQSKSFPGARGAGHIFKMNSLLSAHGVPQLAGVFGDCIAGGGYMPII
;
A
#
# COMPACT_ATOMS: atom_id res chain seq x y z
N MET A 1 -30.26 3.37 -29.91
CA MET A 1 -29.05 2.56 -29.63
C MET A 1 -27.89 3.23 -30.32
N SER A 2 -26.93 3.81 -29.56
CA SER A 2 -25.69 4.28 -30.16
C SER A 2 -24.80 3.07 -30.43
N LEU A 3 -24.53 2.78 -31.68
CA LEU A 3 -23.55 1.78 -32.09
C LEU A 3 -22.17 2.33 -31.71
N VAL A 4 -21.46 1.61 -30.85
CA VAL A 4 -20.03 1.87 -30.60
C VAL A 4 -19.27 1.28 -31.82
N PRO A 5 -18.60 2.10 -32.61
CA PRO A 5 -17.82 1.59 -33.74
C PRO A 5 -16.66 0.74 -33.20
N LEU A 6 -16.55 -0.49 -33.71
CA LEU A 6 -15.39 -1.35 -33.44
C LEU A 6 -14.31 -1.01 -34.44
N VAL A 7 -13.13 -0.65 -33.95
CA VAL A 7 -11.93 -0.39 -34.75
C VAL A 7 -10.88 -1.46 -34.46
N PRO A 8 -10.03 -1.83 -35.43
CA PRO A 8 -8.95 -2.78 -35.20
C PRO A 8 -8.01 -2.30 -34.10
N ILE A 9 -7.53 -3.24 -33.26
CA ILE A 9 -6.51 -2.94 -32.25
C ILE A 9 -5.22 -2.51 -32.99
N GLY A 10 -4.71 -1.32 -32.63
CA GLY A 10 -3.52 -0.74 -33.26
C GLY A 10 -3.83 0.23 -34.39
N ASP A 11 -5.11 0.54 -34.63
CA ASP A 11 -5.48 1.59 -35.59
C ASP A 11 -5.04 2.98 -35.07
N THR A 12 -4.87 3.91 -36.01
CA THR A 12 -4.38 5.25 -35.65
C THR A 12 -5.50 6.07 -34.99
N LEU A 13 -5.14 6.97 -34.07
CA LEU A 13 -6.07 7.90 -33.43
C LEU A 13 -6.87 8.71 -34.44
N ALA A 14 -6.32 9.00 -35.61
CA ALA A 14 -6.98 9.72 -36.69
C ALA A 14 -8.25 9.01 -37.21
N HIS A 15 -8.34 7.68 -37.08
CA HIS A 15 -9.52 6.91 -37.47
C HIS A 15 -10.57 6.81 -36.32
N ILE A 16 -10.19 7.17 -35.10
CA ILE A 16 -11.03 7.04 -33.92
C ILE A 16 -11.62 8.40 -33.50
N ALA A 17 -10.81 9.46 -33.57
CA ALA A 17 -11.19 10.82 -33.25
C ALA A 17 -10.39 11.82 -34.07
N ASP A 18 -11.01 12.96 -34.40
CA ASP A 18 -10.29 14.07 -35.01
C ASP A 18 -9.27 14.67 -34.01
N GLU A 19 -8.27 15.40 -34.53
CA GLU A 19 -7.19 15.97 -33.72
C GLU A 19 -7.69 16.90 -32.61
N ARG A 20 -8.78 17.64 -32.84
CA ARG A 20 -9.36 18.55 -31.86
C ARG A 20 -9.96 17.77 -30.69
N THR A 21 -10.80 16.78 -30.97
CA THR A 21 -11.38 15.89 -29.97
C THR A 21 -10.29 15.14 -29.19
N ALA A 22 -9.26 14.68 -29.86
CA ALA A 22 -8.13 14.02 -29.21
C ALA A 22 -7.32 14.97 -28.30
N ALA A 23 -7.19 16.25 -28.69
CA ALA A 23 -6.53 17.27 -27.87
C ALA A 23 -7.39 17.63 -26.64
N GLU A 24 -8.70 17.83 -26.80
CA GLU A 24 -9.63 18.09 -25.70
C GLU A 24 -9.62 16.94 -24.67
N HIS A 25 -9.62 15.69 -25.14
CA HIS A 25 -9.53 14.52 -24.25
C HIS A 25 -8.18 14.44 -23.51
N ARG A 26 -7.06 14.73 -24.18
CA ARG A 26 -5.73 14.76 -23.52
C ARG A 26 -5.68 15.83 -22.43
N GLU A 27 -6.21 17.02 -22.69
CA GLU A 27 -6.26 18.10 -21.70
C GLU A 27 -7.12 17.72 -20.48
N ALA A 28 -8.31 17.16 -20.74
CA ALA A 28 -9.18 16.68 -19.66
C ALA A 28 -8.51 15.57 -18.81
N LEU A 29 -7.82 14.63 -19.46
CA LEU A 29 -7.07 13.57 -18.75
C LEU A 29 -5.90 14.15 -17.96
N ALA A 30 -5.16 15.13 -18.49
CA ALA A 30 -4.05 15.77 -17.79
C ALA A 30 -4.50 16.38 -16.45
N VAL A 31 -5.66 17.05 -16.44
CA VAL A 31 -6.24 17.60 -15.19
C VAL A 31 -6.53 16.49 -14.17
N LEU A 32 -7.05 15.34 -14.61
CA LEU A 32 -7.32 14.20 -13.72
C LEU A 32 -6.03 13.56 -13.21
N GLU A 33 -5.02 13.43 -14.07
CA GLU A 33 -3.70 12.92 -13.69
C GLU A 33 -3.03 13.82 -12.65
N ASP A 34 -3.10 15.14 -12.80
CA ASP A 34 -2.54 16.09 -11.83
C ASP A 34 -3.23 15.98 -10.47
N ARG A 35 -4.56 15.84 -10.45
CA ARG A 35 -5.31 15.57 -9.21
C ARG A 35 -4.89 14.26 -8.56
N LEU A 36 -4.71 13.20 -9.37
CA LEU A 36 -4.24 11.90 -8.88
C LEU A 36 -2.83 11.99 -8.31
N ARG A 37 -1.92 12.72 -8.98
CA ARG A 37 -0.56 12.94 -8.49
C ARG A 37 -0.55 13.70 -7.17
N ALA A 38 -1.36 14.76 -7.06
CA ALA A 38 -1.47 15.54 -5.81
C ALA A 38 -2.00 14.69 -4.65
N ALA A 39 -3.08 13.93 -4.87
CA ALA A 39 -3.65 13.04 -3.86
C ALA A 39 -2.66 11.92 -3.46
N ARG A 40 -1.89 11.39 -4.41
CA ARG A 40 -0.84 10.41 -4.12
C ARG A 40 0.28 11.00 -3.27
N ALA A 41 0.74 12.20 -3.60
CA ALA A 41 1.75 12.90 -2.83
C ALA A 41 1.30 13.19 -1.39
N GLU A 42 0.01 13.54 -1.20
CA GLU A 42 -0.58 13.70 0.14
C GLU A 42 -0.50 12.40 0.96
N VAL A 43 -0.88 11.27 0.37
CA VAL A 43 -0.78 9.96 1.04
C VAL A 43 0.67 9.58 1.33
N GLU A 44 1.58 9.83 0.40
CA GLU A 44 3.00 9.50 0.53
C GLU A 44 3.72 10.34 1.60
N ALA A 45 3.24 11.53 1.86
CA ALA A 45 3.76 12.39 2.94
C ALA A 45 3.41 11.88 4.35
N GLY A 46 2.52 10.91 4.49
CA GLY A 46 2.07 10.41 5.80
C GLY A 46 1.48 11.53 6.65
N TRP A 47 1.95 11.70 7.87
CA TRP A 47 1.58 12.82 8.73
C TRP A 47 2.49 14.07 8.54
N GLY A 48 3.29 14.07 7.48
CA GLY A 48 4.09 15.21 7.06
C GLY A 48 5.51 15.24 7.62
N PRO A 49 6.29 16.30 7.26
CA PRO A 49 7.73 16.37 7.52
C PRO A 49 8.13 16.23 8.99
N ALA A 50 7.36 16.81 9.91
CA ALA A 50 7.65 16.73 11.34
C ALA A 50 7.66 15.27 11.86
N TYR A 51 6.84 14.39 11.26
CA TYR A 51 6.83 12.98 11.63
C TYR A 51 7.95 12.19 10.96
N VAL A 52 8.36 12.56 9.76
CA VAL A 52 9.57 12.04 9.10
C VAL A 52 10.80 12.39 9.97
N ASP A 53 10.95 13.65 10.38
CA ASP A 53 12.04 14.09 11.27
C ASP A 53 12.03 13.33 12.59
N ARG A 54 10.85 13.07 13.16
CA ARG A 54 10.71 12.25 14.38
C ARG A 54 11.21 10.83 14.20
N VAL A 55 10.96 10.22 13.04
CA VAL A 55 11.47 8.89 12.68
C VAL A 55 13.00 8.92 12.57
N HIS A 56 13.55 9.90 11.86
CA HIS A 56 15.00 10.05 11.66
C HIS A 56 15.74 10.35 12.97
N LYS A 57 15.18 11.18 13.87
CA LYS A 57 15.75 11.45 15.21
C LYS A 57 15.89 10.18 16.08
N LYS A 58 15.10 9.14 15.79
CA LYS A 58 15.23 7.82 16.44
C LYS A 58 16.23 6.89 15.74
N GLY A 59 17.00 7.38 14.76
CA GLY A 59 17.92 6.58 13.96
C GLY A 59 17.22 5.59 13.02
N LYS A 60 15.93 5.79 12.75
CA LYS A 60 15.13 4.91 11.87
C LYS A 60 14.93 5.54 10.48
N LEU A 61 14.68 4.72 9.51
CA LEU A 61 14.16 5.11 8.19
C LEU A 61 12.64 5.04 8.17
N THR A 62 12.00 5.84 7.32
CA THR A 62 10.57 5.69 7.01
C THR A 62 10.30 4.40 6.23
N ALA A 63 9.05 3.95 6.18
CA ALA A 63 8.67 2.77 5.41
C ALA A 63 9.04 2.90 3.92
N ARG A 64 8.88 4.08 3.34
CA ARG A 64 9.19 4.34 1.92
C ARG A 64 10.69 4.37 1.65
N GLU A 65 11.49 4.92 2.56
CA GLU A 65 12.95 4.87 2.46
C GLU A 65 13.47 3.43 2.55
N ARG A 66 12.94 2.63 3.48
CA ARG A 66 13.26 1.19 3.57
C ARG A 66 12.90 0.45 2.29
N LEU A 67 11.71 0.72 1.75
CA LEU A 67 11.29 0.14 0.47
C LEU A 67 12.23 0.53 -0.66
N ALA A 68 12.61 1.81 -0.75
CA ALA A 68 13.53 2.30 -1.77
C ALA A 68 14.92 1.66 -1.67
N MET A 69 15.40 1.36 -0.46
CA MET A 69 16.67 0.64 -0.27
C MET A 69 16.58 -0.87 -0.56
N LEU A 70 15.38 -1.45 -0.47
CA LEU A 70 15.17 -2.88 -0.67
C LEU A 70 15.08 -3.26 -2.15
N ILE A 71 14.51 -2.38 -2.97
CA ILE A 71 14.21 -2.67 -4.38
C ILE A 71 15.44 -2.60 -5.27
N ASP A 72 15.39 -3.32 -6.37
CA ASP A 72 16.45 -3.29 -7.37
C ASP A 72 16.66 -1.89 -7.93
N PRO A 73 17.91 -1.43 -8.13
CA PRO A 73 18.20 -0.14 -8.72
C PRO A 73 17.48 0.08 -10.07
N GLY A 74 16.94 1.27 -10.28
CA GLY A 74 16.21 1.63 -11.51
C GLY A 74 14.80 1.05 -11.62
N THR A 75 14.32 0.34 -10.59
CA THR A 75 12.92 -0.12 -10.56
C THR A 75 12.05 0.79 -9.70
N THR A 76 10.74 0.76 -9.94
CA THR A 76 9.75 1.52 -9.17
C THR A 76 8.74 0.56 -8.56
N PRO A 77 8.45 0.65 -7.25
CA PRO A 77 7.44 -0.17 -6.61
C PRO A 77 6.06 0.20 -7.15
N ARG A 78 5.20 -0.80 -7.33
CA ARG A 78 3.81 -0.60 -7.73
C ARG A 78 2.91 -0.76 -6.52
N GLU A 79 2.56 0.36 -5.91
CA GLU A 79 1.70 0.36 -4.72
C GLU A 79 0.28 -0.10 -5.04
N VAL A 80 -0.32 -0.82 -4.09
CA VAL A 80 -1.69 -1.30 -4.13
C VAL A 80 -2.47 -0.74 -2.96
N GLY A 81 -3.67 -0.23 -3.20
CA GLY A 81 -4.50 0.34 -2.14
C GLY A 81 -3.94 1.63 -1.54
N THR A 82 -3.22 2.44 -2.33
CA THR A 82 -2.62 3.71 -1.89
C THR A 82 -3.66 4.63 -1.23
N PHE A 83 -4.88 4.69 -1.77
CA PHE A 83 -5.94 5.59 -1.29
C PHE A 83 -6.89 4.99 -0.24
N VAL A 84 -6.54 3.86 0.36
CA VAL A 84 -7.32 3.33 1.50
C VAL A 84 -7.28 4.35 2.63
N ASN A 85 -8.44 4.69 3.19
CA ASN A 85 -8.65 5.75 4.19
C ASN A 85 -8.27 7.18 3.74
N HIS A 86 -8.05 7.41 2.45
CA HIS A 86 -7.82 8.77 1.96
C HIS A 86 -9.10 9.61 2.12
N GLY A 87 -8.99 10.74 2.82
CA GLY A 87 -10.14 11.59 3.15
C GLY A 87 -10.94 11.18 4.39
N ASP A 88 -10.72 9.98 4.92
CA ASP A 88 -11.38 9.55 6.16
C ASP A 88 -10.77 10.27 7.38
N VAL A 89 -11.63 10.65 8.32
CA VAL A 89 -11.26 11.28 9.60
C VAL A 89 -11.69 10.38 10.74
N PHE A 90 -10.78 10.15 11.67
CA PHE A 90 -10.95 9.27 12.83
C PHE A 90 -11.03 10.09 14.12
N PRO A 91 -11.41 9.49 15.26
CA PRO A 91 -11.48 10.19 16.53
C PRO A 91 -10.23 11.01 16.85
N GLY A 92 -10.42 12.25 17.32
CA GLY A 92 -9.35 13.21 17.55
C GLY A 92 -8.82 13.90 16.28
N ASP A 93 -9.66 14.00 15.25
CA ASP A 93 -9.36 14.60 13.94
C ASP A 93 -8.14 13.98 13.24
N GLN A 94 -7.87 12.71 13.57
CA GLN A 94 -6.73 12.00 13.02
C GLN A 94 -7.04 11.42 11.64
N LYS A 95 -6.02 11.32 10.82
CA LYS A 95 -6.07 10.70 9.49
C LYS A 95 -5.14 9.51 9.42
N SER A 96 -5.49 8.52 8.61
CA SER A 96 -4.61 7.36 8.36
C SER A 96 -4.40 7.16 6.85
N PRO A 97 -3.64 8.05 6.21
CA PRO A 97 -3.38 7.94 4.77
C PRO A 97 -2.78 6.58 4.45
N GLY A 98 -3.29 5.95 3.39
CA GLY A 98 -2.89 4.59 3.02
C GLY A 98 -3.18 3.53 4.10
N ALA A 99 -4.08 3.80 5.06
CA ALA A 99 -4.36 2.96 6.22
C ALA A 99 -3.11 2.63 7.06
N GLY A 100 -2.12 3.54 7.13
CA GLY A 100 -0.90 3.37 7.91
C GLY A 100 -0.01 2.20 7.49
N VAL A 101 -0.17 1.68 6.27
CA VAL A 101 0.64 0.60 5.72
C VAL A 101 0.87 0.77 4.22
N VAL A 102 2.10 0.59 3.78
CA VAL A 102 2.48 0.52 2.37
C VAL A 102 2.42 -0.93 1.92
N THR A 103 1.69 -1.21 0.85
CA THR A 103 1.68 -2.53 0.20
C THR A 103 2.04 -2.35 -1.27
N ALA A 104 3.03 -3.08 -1.77
CA ALA A 104 3.54 -2.88 -3.12
C ALA A 104 4.07 -4.17 -3.76
N PHE A 105 3.89 -4.28 -5.06
CA PHE A 105 4.72 -5.15 -5.87
C PHE A 105 6.07 -4.48 -6.09
N ALA A 106 7.15 -5.18 -5.83
CA ALA A 106 8.51 -4.67 -5.98
C ALA A 106 9.43 -5.73 -6.57
N ARG A 107 10.49 -5.30 -7.25
CA ARG A 107 11.56 -6.20 -7.67
C ARG A 107 12.68 -6.18 -6.63
N VAL A 108 13.06 -7.36 -6.16
CA VAL A 108 14.14 -7.56 -5.18
C VAL A 108 15.00 -8.71 -5.69
N GLU A 109 16.28 -8.47 -5.91
CA GLU A 109 17.23 -9.45 -6.47
C GLU A 109 16.69 -10.11 -7.75
N GLY A 110 16.17 -9.30 -8.67
CA GLY A 110 15.62 -9.74 -9.95
C GLY A 110 14.25 -10.41 -9.90
N ARG A 111 13.65 -10.58 -8.72
CA ARG A 111 12.38 -11.29 -8.52
C ARG A 111 11.27 -10.35 -8.09
N TRP A 112 10.07 -10.61 -8.58
CA TRP A 112 8.89 -9.93 -8.07
C TRP A 112 8.53 -10.45 -6.68
N CYS A 113 8.32 -9.53 -5.76
CA CYS A 113 7.90 -9.77 -4.39
C CYS A 113 6.69 -8.91 -4.04
N MET A 114 5.91 -9.34 -3.06
CA MET A 114 4.95 -8.48 -2.37
C MET A 114 5.63 -7.91 -1.13
N VAL A 115 5.67 -6.59 -1.01
CA VAL A 115 6.20 -5.91 0.18
C VAL A 115 5.06 -5.30 0.98
N ILE A 116 5.07 -5.51 2.29
CA ILE A 116 4.11 -4.99 3.26
C ILE A 116 4.91 -4.27 4.33
N ALA A 117 4.78 -2.94 4.42
CA ALA A 117 5.58 -2.11 5.31
C ALA A 117 4.68 -1.20 6.18
N ASN A 118 4.79 -1.28 7.49
CA ASN A 118 4.11 -0.35 8.38
C ASN A 118 4.64 1.07 8.18
N ASP A 119 3.73 2.02 7.96
CA ASP A 119 4.11 3.43 7.79
C ASP A 119 4.30 4.08 9.16
N ASN A 120 5.55 4.11 9.59
CA ASN A 120 5.92 4.65 10.89
C ASN A 120 5.81 6.17 11.00
N THR A 121 5.51 6.88 9.91
CA THR A 121 5.14 8.31 9.91
C THR A 121 3.68 8.53 10.28
N VAL A 122 2.85 7.46 10.28
CA VAL A 122 1.42 7.49 10.61
C VAL A 122 1.22 6.71 11.92
N ALA A 123 1.00 7.40 13.03
CA ALA A 123 0.82 6.82 14.37
C ALA A 123 1.87 5.75 14.72
N SER A 124 3.14 5.95 14.33
CA SER A 124 4.23 4.98 14.54
C SER A 124 3.91 3.58 13.99
N GLY A 125 3.25 3.51 12.84
CA GLY A 125 2.91 2.25 12.16
C GLY A 125 1.74 1.47 12.75
N ALA A 126 0.90 2.11 13.55
CA ALA A 126 -0.29 1.48 14.12
C ALA A 126 -1.26 0.98 13.03
N TRP A 127 -2.01 -0.07 13.34
CA TRP A 127 -3.10 -0.55 12.49
C TRP A 127 -4.38 0.23 12.76
N TRP A 128 -4.95 0.77 11.70
CA TRP A 128 -6.19 1.52 11.65
C TRP A 128 -7.35 0.64 11.13
N PRO A 129 -8.60 1.12 11.18
CA PRO A 129 -9.65 0.53 10.35
C PRO A 129 -9.17 0.39 8.90
N ARG A 130 -9.48 -0.74 8.27
CA ARG A 130 -9.02 -1.15 6.92
C ARG A 130 -7.53 -1.47 6.75
N THR A 131 -6.68 -1.26 7.76
CA THR A 131 -5.29 -1.77 7.70
C THR A 131 -5.28 -3.30 7.54
N PRO A 132 -6.05 -4.08 8.34
CA PRO A 132 -6.10 -5.53 8.18
C PRO A 132 -6.53 -5.96 6.77
N GLU A 133 -7.56 -5.36 6.23
CA GLU A 133 -8.07 -5.70 4.89
C GLU A 133 -7.05 -5.38 3.80
N LYS A 134 -6.32 -4.27 3.92
CA LYS A 134 -5.27 -3.91 2.97
C LYS A 134 -4.11 -4.89 3.00
N ILE A 135 -3.67 -5.31 4.20
CA ILE A 135 -2.63 -6.33 4.36
C ILE A 135 -3.11 -7.67 3.78
N GLN A 136 -4.32 -8.11 4.13
CA GLN A 136 -4.91 -9.35 3.61
C GLN A 136 -5.00 -9.35 2.09
N ARG A 137 -5.42 -8.24 1.48
CA ARG A 137 -5.45 -8.11 0.02
C ARG A 137 -4.07 -8.30 -0.60
N ALA A 138 -3.03 -7.74 0.02
CA ALA A 138 -1.65 -7.94 -0.44
C ALA A 138 -1.23 -9.43 -0.32
N GLN A 139 -1.55 -10.06 0.81
CA GLN A 139 -1.27 -11.48 1.04
C GLN A 139 -2.06 -12.39 0.07
N GLU A 140 -3.35 -12.08 -0.20
CA GLU A 140 -4.16 -12.79 -1.18
C GLU A 140 -3.54 -12.71 -2.60
N MET A 141 -3.07 -11.52 -2.99
CA MET A 141 -2.38 -11.34 -4.28
C MET A 141 -1.05 -12.11 -4.32
N ALA A 142 -0.27 -12.06 -3.24
CA ALA A 142 0.97 -12.82 -3.13
C ALA A 142 0.72 -14.32 -3.25
N LEU A 143 -0.30 -14.84 -2.58
CA LEU A 143 -0.69 -16.26 -2.65
C LEU A 143 -1.09 -16.67 -4.07
N ARG A 144 -1.95 -15.88 -4.72
CA ARG A 144 -2.44 -16.17 -6.08
C ARG A 144 -1.33 -16.15 -7.13
N LEU A 145 -0.38 -15.22 -6.98
CA LEU A 145 0.72 -15.01 -7.91
C LEU A 145 2.00 -15.77 -7.52
N ARG A 146 1.96 -16.50 -6.38
CA ARG A 146 3.12 -17.22 -5.83
C ARG A 146 4.34 -16.32 -5.60
N LEU A 147 4.11 -15.09 -5.15
CA LEU A 147 5.18 -14.10 -4.90
C LEU A 147 5.71 -14.23 -3.48
N PRO A 148 7.04 -14.28 -3.29
CA PRO A 148 7.62 -14.09 -1.97
C PRO A 148 7.07 -12.83 -1.31
N THR A 149 6.77 -12.91 -0.01
CA THR A 149 6.22 -11.79 0.75
C THR A 149 7.26 -11.28 1.73
N ILE A 150 7.53 -9.98 1.71
CA ILE A 150 8.50 -9.33 2.57
C ILE A 150 7.76 -8.33 3.48
N TYR A 151 7.89 -8.53 4.79
CA TYR A 151 7.32 -7.66 5.80
C TYR A 151 8.39 -6.74 6.37
N LEU A 152 8.20 -5.42 6.29
CA LEU A 152 9.05 -4.41 6.91
C LEU A 152 8.31 -3.89 8.14
N VAL A 153 8.55 -4.52 9.29
CA VAL A 153 7.75 -4.31 10.50
C VAL A 153 8.29 -3.15 11.32
N ASP A 154 7.44 -2.18 11.60
CA ASP A 154 7.64 -1.09 12.55
C ASP A 154 6.24 -0.67 13.03
N CYS A 155 5.64 -1.44 13.94
CA CYS A 155 4.23 -1.40 14.29
C CYS A 155 4.02 -1.17 15.79
N SER A 156 3.42 -0.04 16.15
CA SER A 156 3.08 0.29 17.55
C SER A 156 1.79 -0.37 18.06
N GLY A 157 1.23 -1.30 17.31
CA GLY A 157 0.01 -2.03 17.68
C GLY A 157 -1.23 -1.54 16.95
N LEU A 158 -2.37 -1.48 17.62
CA LEU A 158 -3.66 -1.05 17.06
C LEU A 158 -3.96 0.40 17.45
N PHE A 159 -4.66 1.12 16.57
CA PHE A 159 -5.28 2.39 16.93
C PHE A 159 -6.45 2.12 17.87
N LEU A 160 -6.20 2.22 19.17
CA LEU A 160 -7.10 1.78 20.25
C LEU A 160 -8.51 2.38 20.17
N PRO A 161 -8.72 3.68 19.85
CA PRO A 161 -10.07 4.24 19.74
C PRO A 161 -10.98 3.52 18.75
N GLU A 162 -10.41 2.86 17.75
CA GLU A 162 -11.12 2.17 16.67
C GLU A 162 -10.83 0.65 16.62
N GLN A 163 -10.30 0.07 17.70
CA GLN A 163 -9.91 -1.35 17.73
C GLN A 163 -11.06 -2.30 17.40
N SER A 164 -12.29 -1.95 17.77
CA SER A 164 -13.49 -2.74 17.48
C SER A 164 -13.78 -2.85 15.97
N LYS A 165 -13.27 -1.93 15.17
CA LYS A 165 -13.40 -1.95 13.71
C LYS A 165 -12.19 -2.59 13.00
N SER A 166 -11.09 -2.82 13.72
CA SER A 166 -9.85 -3.35 13.14
C SER A 166 -9.58 -4.80 13.52
N PHE A 167 -9.93 -5.19 14.75
CA PHE A 167 -9.53 -6.49 15.28
C PHE A 167 -10.55 -7.62 15.00
N PRO A 168 -11.87 -7.47 15.29
CA PRO A 168 -12.83 -8.56 15.13
C PRO A 168 -13.30 -8.74 13.69
N GLY A 169 -13.98 -9.86 13.46
CA GLY A 169 -14.65 -10.16 12.20
C GLY A 169 -13.82 -10.99 11.23
N ALA A 170 -14.49 -11.47 10.18
CA ALA A 170 -13.91 -12.38 9.21
C ALA A 170 -12.73 -11.79 8.43
N ARG A 171 -12.66 -10.46 8.34
CA ARG A 171 -11.56 -9.71 7.72
C ARG A 171 -10.80 -8.84 8.73
N GLY A 172 -10.95 -9.10 10.01
CA GLY A 172 -10.17 -8.45 11.05
C GLY A 172 -8.73 -8.95 11.13
N ALA A 173 -7.98 -8.44 12.10
CA ALA A 173 -6.54 -8.70 12.23
C ALA A 173 -6.18 -10.20 12.29
N GLY A 174 -7.02 -11.03 12.89
CA GLY A 174 -6.80 -12.48 12.96
C GLY A 174 -6.73 -13.17 11.60
N HIS A 175 -7.36 -12.60 10.57
CA HIS A 175 -7.27 -13.16 9.22
C HIS A 175 -5.88 -12.96 8.58
N ILE A 176 -5.12 -11.95 8.99
CA ILE A 176 -3.71 -11.77 8.55
C ILE A 176 -2.90 -13.00 8.93
N PHE A 177 -3.07 -13.48 10.17
CA PHE A 177 -2.33 -14.65 10.68
C PHE A 177 -2.73 -15.94 9.96
N LYS A 178 -4.02 -16.09 9.65
CA LYS A 178 -4.50 -17.17 8.79
C LYS A 178 -3.83 -17.10 7.40
N MET A 179 -3.71 -15.92 6.83
CA MET A 179 -3.07 -15.75 5.52
C MET A 179 -1.57 -16.07 5.57
N ASN A 180 -0.85 -15.73 6.67
CA ASN A 180 0.54 -16.16 6.86
C ASN A 180 0.64 -17.69 6.82
N SER A 181 -0.23 -18.38 7.56
CA SER A 181 -0.26 -19.85 7.57
C SER A 181 -0.59 -20.44 6.19
N LEU A 182 -1.51 -19.82 5.44
CA LEU A 182 -1.85 -20.25 4.08
C LEU A 182 -0.69 -20.04 3.10
N LEU A 183 0.00 -18.90 3.17
CA LEU A 183 1.20 -18.64 2.35
C LEU A 183 2.25 -19.72 2.60
N SER A 184 2.56 -20.01 3.87
CA SER A 184 3.51 -21.08 4.26
C SER A 184 3.06 -22.45 3.78
N ALA A 185 1.79 -22.83 3.99
CA ALA A 185 1.23 -24.11 3.57
C ALA A 185 1.29 -24.32 2.05
N HIS A 186 1.26 -23.23 1.28
CA HIS A 186 1.39 -23.27 -0.18
C HIS A 186 2.83 -23.08 -0.67
N GLY A 187 3.82 -23.07 0.21
CA GLY A 187 5.22 -22.94 -0.14
C GLY A 187 5.62 -21.56 -0.68
N VAL A 188 4.86 -20.52 -0.33
CA VAL A 188 5.19 -19.13 -0.66
C VAL A 188 6.14 -18.59 0.41
N PRO A 189 7.39 -18.22 0.07
CA PRO A 189 8.35 -17.72 1.04
C PRO A 189 7.88 -16.44 1.71
N GLN A 190 8.09 -16.32 3.00
CA GLN A 190 7.82 -15.13 3.79
C GLN A 190 9.07 -14.72 4.54
N LEU A 191 9.46 -13.46 4.43
CA LEU A 191 10.59 -12.87 5.13
C LEU A 191 10.10 -11.67 5.93
N ALA A 192 10.56 -11.53 7.16
CA ALA A 192 10.22 -10.38 7.98
C ALA A 192 11.47 -9.73 8.56
N GLY A 193 11.59 -8.42 8.37
CA GLY A 193 12.55 -7.57 9.04
C GLY A 193 11.83 -6.69 10.07
N VAL A 194 12.31 -6.70 11.31
CA VAL A 194 11.79 -5.84 12.38
C VAL A 194 12.71 -4.64 12.52
N PHE A 195 12.21 -3.45 12.20
CA PHE A 195 12.97 -2.21 12.14
C PHE A 195 12.59 -1.20 13.24
N GLY A 196 11.69 -1.58 14.12
CA GLY A 196 11.24 -0.73 15.20
C GLY A 196 10.29 -1.44 16.14
N ASP A 197 9.23 -0.75 16.54
CA ASP A 197 8.24 -1.31 17.43
C ASP A 197 7.56 -2.54 16.76
N CYS A 198 7.27 -3.55 17.58
CA CYS A 198 6.70 -4.81 17.09
C CYS A 198 5.69 -5.30 18.15
N ILE A 199 4.58 -4.56 18.29
CA ILE A 199 3.65 -4.70 19.40
C ILE A 199 2.37 -5.41 18.95
N ALA A 200 1.85 -6.27 19.82
CA ALA A 200 0.59 -6.99 19.65
C ALA A 200 0.50 -7.71 18.28
N GLY A 201 -0.53 -7.44 17.48
CA GLY A 201 -0.70 -8.05 16.15
C GLY A 201 0.47 -7.82 15.20
N GLY A 202 1.16 -6.69 15.31
CA GLY A 202 2.39 -6.42 14.56
C GLY A 202 3.51 -7.41 14.86
N GLY A 203 3.57 -7.91 16.10
CA GLY A 203 4.55 -8.91 16.53
C GLY A 203 4.27 -10.33 16.01
N TYR A 204 3.03 -10.62 15.69
CA TYR A 204 2.67 -11.93 15.14
C TYR A 204 3.16 -12.13 13.71
N MET A 205 3.15 -11.10 12.87
CA MET A 205 3.56 -11.21 11.47
C MET A 205 4.98 -11.77 11.28
N PRO A 206 6.01 -11.36 12.04
CA PRO A 206 7.36 -11.90 11.86
C PRO A 206 7.60 -13.24 12.55
N ILE A 207 6.67 -13.72 13.41
CA ILE A 207 6.87 -14.92 14.22
C ILE A 207 6.15 -16.14 13.64
N ILE A 208 5.01 -15.94 13.00
CA ILE A 208 4.22 -17.01 12.37
C ILE A 208 4.70 -17.27 10.94
#